data_31926feed72dad82b39278a6eaa64904
#
_entry.id   31926feed72dad82b39278a6eaa64904
#
_cell.length_a   1.000
_cell.length_b   1.000
_cell.length_c   1.000
_cell.angle_alpha   90.00
_cell.angle_beta   90.00
_cell.angle_gamma   90.00
#
_symmetry.space_group_name_H-M   'P 1'
#
loop_
_entity.id
_entity.type
_entity.pdbx_description
1 polymer ?
#
loop_
_entity_poly.entity_id
_entity_poly.type
_entity_poly.pdbx_seq_one_letter_code
_entity_poly.pdbx_strand_id
1 'polypeptide(L)'
;MKLSICVPARDQVNTVFARSLCHLTNRLTKQNVDFDLHIVCGSVIVESRTALVKEALENNATHILWLDSDMHFPPSVFETLLSHNKDIVAGQYSTRYAPYRTVAFLDCENTDTRLDASFGLHKVWAVGMGCMLTKTSVYNDLPKPWFDHEYNKRLDTFSGEDIYFCNQAMHHGYEVWIDASIKLAHFGIKANIL
;
A
#
# COMPACT_ATOMS: atom_id res chain seq x y z
N MET A 1 20.04 -1.41 6.00
CA MET A 1 18.63 -1.42 5.60
C MET A 1 18.59 -1.57 4.10
N LYS A 2 17.82 -2.53 3.59
CA LYS A 2 17.58 -2.69 2.15
C LYS A 2 16.08 -2.53 1.89
N LEU A 3 15.73 -1.69 0.92
CA LEU A 3 14.35 -1.38 0.54
C LEU A 3 13.98 -2.14 -0.74
N SER A 4 12.81 -2.76 -0.78
CA SER A 4 12.20 -3.28 -2.00
C SER A 4 11.01 -2.39 -2.37
N ILE A 5 11.07 -1.71 -3.51
CA ILE A 5 9.93 -0.96 -4.06
C ILE A 5 9.11 -1.95 -4.89
N CYS A 6 7.88 -2.22 -4.48
CA CYS A 6 7.01 -3.22 -5.07
C CYS A 6 5.80 -2.57 -5.74
N VAL A 7 5.68 -2.76 -7.05
CA VAL A 7 4.64 -2.15 -7.89
C VAL A 7 3.82 -3.26 -8.56
N PRO A 8 2.63 -3.58 -8.06
CA PRO A 8 1.70 -4.40 -8.82
C PRO A 8 1.10 -3.54 -9.95
N ALA A 9 1.19 -4.04 -11.17
CA ALA A 9 0.63 -3.39 -12.35
C ALA A 9 -0.21 -4.40 -13.15
N ARG A 10 -1.23 -3.92 -13.86
CA ARG A 10 -2.01 -4.81 -14.73
C ARG A 10 -1.26 -5.05 -16.05
N ASP A 11 -1.07 -4.01 -16.83
CA ASP A 11 -0.45 -4.03 -18.17
C ASP A 11 0.31 -2.73 -18.46
N GLN A 12 0.04 -1.67 -17.70
CA GLN A 12 0.64 -0.35 -17.88
C GLN A 12 0.67 0.41 -16.55
N VAL A 13 1.46 1.45 -16.51
CA VAL A 13 1.52 2.39 -15.39
C VAL A 13 1.04 3.78 -15.83
N ASN A 14 0.43 4.52 -14.92
CA ASN A 14 0.03 5.90 -15.18
C ASN A 14 1.29 6.79 -15.36
N THR A 15 1.27 7.72 -16.33
CA THR A 15 2.40 8.62 -16.59
C THR A 15 2.76 9.50 -15.39
N VAL A 16 1.78 9.89 -14.57
CA VAL A 16 2.01 10.64 -13.32
C VAL A 16 2.70 9.76 -12.28
N PHE A 17 2.31 8.48 -12.19
CA PHE A 17 2.99 7.48 -11.38
C PHE A 17 4.45 7.31 -11.83
N ALA A 18 4.69 7.09 -13.13
CA ALA A 18 6.03 6.93 -13.68
C ALA A 18 6.93 8.13 -13.32
N ARG A 19 6.42 9.35 -13.44
CA ARG A 19 7.13 10.57 -13.02
C ARG A 19 7.44 10.56 -11.52
N SER A 20 6.46 10.22 -10.66
CA SER A 20 6.66 10.15 -9.22
C SER A 20 7.70 9.10 -8.85
N LEU A 21 7.68 7.93 -9.50
CA LEU A 21 8.66 6.87 -9.30
C LEU A 21 10.07 7.31 -9.69
N CYS A 22 10.24 7.98 -10.84
CA CYS A 22 11.53 8.53 -11.25
C CYS A 22 12.08 9.55 -10.24
N HIS A 23 11.23 10.41 -9.68
CA HIS A 23 11.67 11.37 -8.66
C HIS A 23 12.05 10.68 -7.34
N LEU A 24 11.28 9.68 -6.91
CA LEU A 24 11.58 8.87 -5.72
C LEU A 24 12.92 8.15 -5.89
N THR A 25 13.10 7.36 -6.96
CA THR A 25 14.33 6.58 -7.19
C THR A 25 15.58 7.46 -7.32
N ASN A 26 15.48 8.61 -8.02
CA ASN A 26 16.55 9.59 -8.07
C ASN A 26 16.91 10.15 -6.68
N ARG A 27 15.91 10.39 -5.83
CA ARG A 27 16.13 10.85 -4.44
C ARG A 27 16.82 9.78 -3.60
N LEU A 28 16.32 8.54 -3.64
CA LEU A 28 16.91 7.41 -2.92
C LEU A 28 18.37 7.17 -3.32
N THR A 29 18.67 7.23 -4.63
CA THR A 29 20.03 7.12 -5.17
C THR A 29 20.95 8.22 -4.62
N LYS A 30 20.50 9.48 -4.60
CA LYS A 30 21.27 10.60 -4.04
C LYS A 30 21.53 10.47 -2.53
N GLN A 31 20.69 9.75 -1.83
CA GLN A 31 20.80 9.49 -0.39
C GLN A 31 21.56 8.20 -0.08
N ASN A 32 22.07 7.49 -1.10
CA ASN A 32 22.74 6.20 -0.98
C ASN A 32 21.89 5.14 -0.25
N VAL A 33 20.57 5.17 -0.46
CA VAL A 33 19.68 4.11 0.02
C VAL A 33 19.87 2.90 -0.86
N ASP A 34 20.12 1.74 -0.26
CA ASP A 34 20.15 0.45 -0.95
C ASP A 34 18.72 0.02 -1.27
N PHE A 35 18.34 -0.04 -2.55
CA PHE A 35 17.01 -0.42 -2.97
C PHE A 35 16.96 -1.22 -4.28
N ASP A 36 15.95 -2.07 -4.38
CA ASP A 36 15.53 -2.74 -5.61
C ASP A 36 14.14 -2.22 -6.02
N LEU A 37 13.85 -2.27 -7.32
CA LEU A 37 12.53 -1.94 -7.88
C LEU A 37 11.98 -3.16 -8.63
N HIS A 38 10.83 -3.65 -8.19
CA HIS A 38 10.12 -4.77 -8.79
C HIS A 38 8.76 -4.30 -9.30
N ILE A 39 8.49 -4.55 -10.58
CA ILE A 39 7.19 -4.28 -11.20
C ILE A 39 6.67 -5.60 -11.76
N VAL A 40 5.59 -6.12 -11.17
CA VAL A 40 4.95 -7.35 -11.63
C VAL A 40 3.67 -7.01 -12.38
N CYS A 41 3.60 -7.43 -13.64
CA CYS A 41 2.42 -7.28 -14.47
C CYS A 41 1.55 -8.54 -14.36
N GLY A 42 0.26 -8.33 -14.03
CA GLY A 42 -0.70 -9.42 -13.91
C GLY A 42 -2.13 -8.93 -13.71
N SER A 43 -3.10 -9.77 -14.06
CA SER A 43 -4.52 -9.45 -13.92
C SER A 43 -5.06 -9.78 -12.52
N VAL A 44 -4.37 -10.63 -11.76
CA VAL A 44 -4.78 -11.08 -10.42
C VAL A 44 -3.88 -10.41 -9.39
N ILE A 45 -4.42 -9.41 -8.70
CA ILE A 45 -3.67 -8.58 -7.75
C ILE A 45 -3.05 -9.40 -6.61
N VAL A 46 -3.75 -10.38 -6.09
CA VAL A 46 -3.31 -11.29 -5.03
C VAL A 46 -2.02 -12.03 -5.44
N GLU A 47 -1.98 -12.55 -6.67
CA GLU A 47 -0.82 -13.24 -7.21
C GLU A 47 0.36 -12.28 -7.40
N SER A 48 0.10 -11.10 -7.97
CA SER A 48 1.12 -10.08 -8.19
C SER A 48 1.77 -9.62 -6.88
N ARG A 49 0.96 -9.31 -5.84
CA ARG A 49 1.49 -8.94 -4.52
C ARG A 49 2.24 -10.10 -3.86
N THR A 50 1.74 -11.33 -3.98
CA THR A 50 2.43 -12.53 -3.44
C THR A 50 3.79 -12.75 -4.11
N ALA A 51 3.88 -12.58 -5.42
CA ALA A 51 5.14 -12.67 -6.15
C ALA A 51 6.14 -11.59 -5.70
N LEU A 52 5.68 -10.34 -5.57
CA LEU A 52 6.49 -9.22 -5.11
C LEU A 52 7.05 -9.40 -3.69
N VAL A 53 6.27 -9.98 -2.76
CA VAL A 53 6.78 -10.33 -1.42
C VAL A 53 7.90 -11.36 -1.52
N LYS A 54 7.71 -12.41 -2.34
CA LYS A 54 8.73 -13.45 -2.50
C LYS A 54 10.03 -12.87 -3.04
N GLU A 55 9.97 -12.04 -4.10
CA GLU A 55 11.14 -11.36 -4.65
C GLU A 55 11.84 -10.47 -3.60
N ALA A 56 11.08 -9.70 -2.83
CA ALA A 56 11.63 -8.86 -1.77
C ALA A 56 12.36 -9.68 -0.68
N LEU A 57 11.78 -10.81 -0.27
CA LEU A 57 12.38 -11.71 0.73
C LEU A 57 13.64 -12.41 0.18
N GLU A 58 13.60 -12.89 -1.06
CA GLU A 58 14.75 -13.51 -1.75
C GLU A 58 15.92 -12.54 -1.89
N ASN A 59 15.63 -11.25 -2.11
CA ASN A 59 16.62 -10.18 -2.16
C ASN A 59 17.07 -9.66 -0.77
N ASN A 60 16.62 -10.28 0.32
CA ASN A 60 16.95 -9.88 1.69
C ASN A 60 16.56 -8.43 2.01
N ALA A 61 15.45 -7.95 1.45
CA ALA A 61 14.91 -6.65 1.80
C ALA A 61 14.47 -6.64 3.28
N THR A 62 14.68 -5.52 3.96
CA THR A 62 14.21 -5.29 5.33
C THR A 62 12.87 -4.58 5.37
N HIS A 63 12.56 -3.86 4.28
CA HIS A 63 11.32 -3.10 4.10
C HIS A 63 10.79 -3.26 2.68
N ILE A 64 9.47 -3.24 2.54
CA ILE A 64 8.77 -3.16 1.26
C ILE A 64 7.99 -1.85 1.22
N LEU A 65 8.24 -1.05 0.18
CA LEU A 65 7.41 0.10 -0.17
C LEU A 65 6.45 -0.31 -1.29
N TRP A 66 5.20 -0.46 -0.94
CA TRP A 66 4.11 -0.72 -1.87
C TRP A 66 3.67 0.56 -2.56
N LEU A 67 3.58 0.53 -3.87
CA LEU A 67 3.10 1.65 -4.68
C LEU A 67 2.20 1.11 -5.80
N ASP A 68 0.91 1.42 -5.76
CA ASP A 68 0.02 1.08 -6.86
C ASP A 68 0.32 1.94 -8.10
N SER A 69 0.25 1.33 -9.27
CA SER A 69 0.69 1.89 -10.56
C SER A 69 -0.09 3.13 -11.05
N ASP A 70 -1.06 3.59 -10.29
CA ASP A 70 -1.90 4.76 -10.55
C ASP A 70 -1.88 5.80 -9.41
N MET A 71 -0.91 5.69 -8.51
CA MET A 71 -0.72 6.65 -7.42
C MET A 71 0.22 7.80 -7.81
N HIS A 72 -0.04 8.97 -7.25
CA HIS A 72 0.90 10.08 -7.20
C HIS A 72 1.34 10.33 -5.77
N PHE A 73 2.64 10.47 -5.56
CA PHE A 73 3.24 10.62 -4.25
C PHE A 73 4.44 11.56 -4.30
N PRO A 74 4.77 12.24 -3.17
CA PRO A 74 5.95 13.09 -3.08
C PRO A 74 7.24 12.25 -3.09
N PRO A 75 8.36 12.78 -3.61
CA PRO A 75 9.64 12.07 -3.64
C PRO A 75 10.17 11.66 -2.26
N SER A 76 9.71 12.32 -1.19
CA SER A 76 10.11 12.07 0.20
C SER A 76 9.19 11.08 0.92
N VAL A 77 8.27 10.41 0.22
CA VAL A 77 7.27 9.54 0.84
C VAL A 77 7.90 8.42 1.67
N PHE A 78 8.98 7.82 1.15
CA PHE A 78 9.67 6.73 1.85
C PHE A 78 10.25 7.19 3.19
N GLU A 79 11.01 8.28 3.19
CA GLU A 79 11.65 8.79 4.41
C GLU A 79 10.62 9.22 5.46
N THR A 80 9.51 9.82 4.99
CA THR A 80 8.42 10.21 5.87
C THR A 80 7.78 8.99 6.53
N LEU A 81 7.44 7.96 5.75
CA LEU A 81 6.88 6.72 6.29
C LEU A 81 7.89 6.01 7.23
N LEU A 82 9.16 5.93 6.82
CA LEU A 82 10.22 5.29 7.61
C LEU A 82 10.43 5.99 8.97
N SER A 83 10.31 7.32 9.02
CA SER A 83 10.51 8.10 10.25
C SER A 83 9.53 7.76 11.38
N HIS A 84 8.37 7.19 11.05
CA HIS A 84 7.39 6.74 12.04
C HIS A 84 7.82 5.46 12.77
N ASN A 85 8.79 4.73 12.23
CA ASN A 85 9.31 3.48 12.80
C ASN A 85 8.19 2.48 13.17
N LYS A 86 7.21 2.31 12.27
CA LYS A 86 6.11 1.35 12.41
C LYS A 86 6.36 0.12 11.55
N ASP A 87 5.76 -1.01 11.93
CA ASP A 87 5.87 -2.24 11.14
C ASP A 87 5.02 -2.16 9.88
N ILE A 88 3.87 -1.48 9.96
CA ILE A 88 2.94 -1.23 8.86
C ILE A 88 2.48 0.23 8.94
N VAL A 89 2.79 1.04 7.94
CA VAL A 89 2.37 2.44 7.86
C VAL A 89 2.09 2.86 6.42
N ALA A 90 1.00 3.58 6.21
CA ALA A 90 0.57 4.04 4.89
C ALA A 90 0.41 5.56 4.82
N GLY A 91 0.46 6.11 3.62
CA GLY A 91 0.02 7.47 3.34
C GLY A 91 -1.47 7.53 3.02
N GLN A 92 -2.10 8.68 3.29
CA GLN A 92 -3.53 8.85 3.09
C GLN A 92 -3.88 9.17 1.63
N TYR A 93 -4.88 8.46 1.11
CA TYR A 93 -5.51 8.74 -0.19
C TYR A 93 -7.00 8.40 -0.16
N SER A 94 -7.71 8.80 -1.20
CA SER A 94 -9.15 8.54 -1.35
C SER A 94 -9.44 7.51 -2.44
N THR A 95 -10.68 7.01 -2.43
CA THR A 95 -11.20 6.17 -3.51
C THR A 95 -11.03 6.85 -4.87
N ARG A 96 -10.87 6.03 -5.91
CA ARG A 96 -10.62 6.47 -7.30
C ARG A 96 -11.79 7.25 -7.91
N TYR A 97 -13.01 6.94 -7.50
CA TYR A 97 -14.25 7.53 -8.02
C TYR A 97 -15.08 8.14 -6.91
N ALA A 98 -15.94 9.10 -7.28
CA ALA A 98 -16.89 9.71 -6.36
C ALA A 98 -17.94 8.68 -5.86
N PRO A 99 -18.40 8.81 -4.59
CA PRO A 99 -17.94 9.78 -3.61
C PRO A 99 -16.51 9.49 -3.15
N TYR A 100 -15.66 10.51 -3.16
CA TYR A 100 -14.26 10.37 -2.71
C TYR A 100 -14.22 10.17 -1.21
N ARG A 101 -13.86 8.97 -0.79
CA ARG A 101 -13.77 8.60 0.63
C ARG A 101 -12.37 8.12 0.95
N THR A 102 -11.84 8.46 2.11
CA THR A 102 -10.55 7.94 2.60
C THR A 102 -10.54 6.42 2.60
N VAL A 103 -9.45 5.82 2.12
CA VAL A 103 -9.25 4.37 2.13
C VAL A 103 -8.51 3.98 3.41
N ALA A 104 -9.09 4.35 4.56
CA ALA A 104 -8.63 4.01 5.90
C ALA A 104 -9.84 3.75 6.78
N PHE A 105 -9.88 2.57 7.37
CA PHE A 105 -11.04 2.03 8.08
C PHE A 105 -10.72 1.95 9.58
N LEU A 106 -11.66 2.41 10.40
CA LEU A 106 -11.49 2.43 11.86
C LEU A 106 -12.08 1.19 12.53
N ASP A 107 -12.97 0.47 11.84
CA ASP A 107 -13.76 -0.62 12.40
C ASP A 107 -13.89 -1.78 11.42
N CYS A 108 -13.68 -3.01 11.91
CA CYS A 108 -13.85 -4.24 11.14
C CYS A 108 -15.31 -4.60 10.88
N GLU A 109 -16.20 -4.16 11.75
CA GLU A 109 -17.64 -4.45 11.63
C GLU A 109 -18.37 -3.44 10.75
N ASN A 110 -17.81 -2.23 10.60
CA ASN A 110 -18.41 -1.16 9.84
C ASN A 110 -17.40 -0.48 8.93
N THR A 111 -17.26 -0.98 7.70
CA THR A 111 -16.36 -0.40 6.69
C THR A 111 -16.77 0.98 6.19
N ASP A 112 -17.92 1.50 6.60
CA ASP A 112 -18.31 2.90 6.37
C ASP A 112 -17.68 3.85 7.41
N THR A 113 -17.21 3.33 8.56
CA THR A 113 -16.49 4.10 9.57
C THR A 113 -15.05 4.30 9.10
N ARG A 114 -14.83 5.45 8.47
CA ARG A 114 -13.53 5.79 7.88
C ARG A 114 -12.85 6.90 8.66
N LEU A 115 -11.52 6.93 8.59
CA LEU A 115 -10.75 8.00 9.20
C LEU A 115 -11.12 9.35 8.56
N ASP A 116 -11.58 10.27 9.38
CA ASP A 116 -11.80 11.68 9.01
C ASP A 116 -10.73 12.54 9.70
N ALA A 117 -9.51 12.48 9.15
CA ALA A 117 -8.39 13.28 9.60
C ALA A 117 -7.64 13.84 8.40
N SER A 118 -7.14 15.05 8.54
CA SER A 118 -6.35 15.70 7.49
C SER A 118 -4.86 15.81 7.85
N PHE A 119 -4.47 15.39 9.05
CA PHE A 119 -3.12 15.57 9.57
C PHE A 119 -2.82 14.58 10.71
N GLY A 120 -1.54 14.20 10.83
CA GLY A 120 -1.02 13.36 11.92
C GLY A 120 -1.01 11.87 11.62
N LEU A 121 -0.37 11.13 12.53
CA LEU A 121 -0.26 9.68 12.50
C LEU A 121 -1.39 9.05 13.31
N HIS A 122 -2.16 8.16 12.69
CA HIS A 122 -3.32 7.52 13.30
C HIS A 122 -3.23 6.01 13.21
N LYS A 123 -3.62 5.33 14.30
CA LYS A 123 -3.87 3.89 14.28
C LYS A 123 -5.23 3.63 13.64
N VAL A 124 -5.28 2.65 12.74
CA VAL A 124 -6.49 2.26 12.02
C VAL A 124 -6.66 0.74 12.06
N TRP A 125 -7.86 0.25 11.77
CA TRP A 125 -8.09 -1.18 11.60
C TRP A 125 -7.50 -1.68 10.29
N ALA A 126 -7.77 -1.00 9.19
CA ALA A 126 -7.23 -1.35 7.89
C ALA A 126 -7.07 -0.12 7.00
N VAL A 127 -6.20 -0.23 6.01
CA VAL A 127 -5.91 0.82 5.05
C VAL A 127 -5.57 0.23 3.69
N GLY A 128 -5.87 0.96 2.63
CA GLY A 128 -5.48 0.57 1.28
C GLY A 128 -3.95 0.55 1.08
N MET A 129 -3.48 -0.35 0.25
CA MET A 129 -2.05 -0.62 0.03
C MET A 129 -1.45 0.19 -1.14
N GLY A 130 -2.13 1.23 -1.60
CA GLY A 130 -1.67 2.05 -2.74
C GLY A 130 -0.39 2.85 -2.49
N CYS A 131 -0.06 3.15 -1.22
CA CYS A 131 1.24 3.67 -0.79
C CYS A 131 1.44 3.28 0.68
N MET A 132 2.16 2.19 0.92
CA MET A 132 2.37 1.61 2.24
C MET A 132 3.80 1.14 2.41
N LEU A 133 4.40 1.42 3.57
CA LEU A 133 5.68 0.85 3.97
C LEU A 133 5.43 -0.27 4.99
N THR A 134 6.02 -1.44 4.76
CA THR A 134 5.96 -2.59 5.68
C THR A 134 7.36 -3.12 5.96
N LYS A 135 7.61 -3.59 7.18
CA LYS A 135 8.80 -4.40 7.45
C LYS A 135 8.62 -5.81 6.90
N THR A 136 9.66 -6.40 6.38
CA THR A 136 9.61 -7.78 5.86
C THR A 136 9.39 -8.83 6.95
N SER A 137 9.73 -8.52 8.22
CA SER A 137 9.41 -9.38 9.37
C SER A 137 7.91 -9.71 9.47
N VAL A 138 7.04 -8.77 9.10
CA VAL A 138 5.58 -9.00 9.08
C VAL A 138 5.23 -10.22 8.22
N TYR A 139 5.81 -10.35 7.02
CA TYR A 139 5.51 -11.46 6.11
C TYR A 139 6.14 -12.78 6.55
N ASN A 140 7.21 -12.75 7.36
CA ASN A 140 7.80 -13.95 7.94
C ASN A 140 6.92 -14.51 9.08
N ASP A 141 6.24 -13.63 9.82
CA ASP A 141 5.42 -14.00 10.97
C ASP A 141 3.97 -14.37 10.58
N LEU A 142 3.48 -13.83 9.46
CA LEU A 142 2.12 -14.11 8.99
C LEU A 142 2.03 -15.45 8.27
N PRO A 143 0.96 -16.24 8.49
CA PRO A 143 0.68 -17.43 7.70
C PRO A 143 0.31 -17.04 6.26
N LYS A 144 0.58 -17.96 5.33
CA LYS A 144 0.08 -17.83 3.94
C LYS A 144 -1.36 -18.34 3.87
N PRO A 145 -2.17 -17.76 2.96
CA PRO A 145 -1.83 -16.70 2.02
C PRO A 145 -1.70 -15.35 2.73
N TRP A 146 -0.73 -14.50 2.30
CA TRP A 146 -0.59 -13.13 2.83
C TRP A 146 -1.66 -12.18 2.30
N PHE A 147 -2.17 -12.46 1.10
CA PHE A 147 -3.22 -11.72 0.41
C PHE A 147 -4.29 -12.68 -0.09
N ASP A 148 -5.54 -12.30 0.08
CA ASP A 148 -6.70 -13.02 -0.42
C ASP A 148 -7.92 -12.10 -0.45
N HIS A 149 -9.03 -12.59 -0.99
CA HIS A 149 -10.33 -11.94 -0.93
C HIS A 149 -11.23 -12.72 0.01
N GLU A 150 -11.64 -12.10 1.11
CA GLU A 150 -12.54 -12.70 2.08
C GLU A 150 -13.97 -12.22 1.86
N TYR A 151 -14.92 -13.17 1.80
CA TYR A 151 -16.32 -12.83 1.68
C TYR A 151 -16.91 -12.38 3.03
N ASN A 152 -17.27 -11.12 3.12
CA ASN A 152 -17.95 -10.56 4.27
C ASN A 152 -19.47 -10.84 4.17
N LYS A 153 -19.95 -11.84 4.90
CA LYS A 153 -21.36 -12.26 4.89
C LYS A 153 -22.34 -11.16 5.34
N ARG A 154 -21.89 -10.25 6.20
CA ARG A 154 -22.73 -9.16 6.73
C ARG A 154 -22.94 -8.06 5.69
N LEU A 155 -21.91 -7.74 4.94
CA LEU A 155 -21.93 -6.69 3.93
C LEU A 155 -22.29 -7.22 2.53
N ASP A 156 -22.46 -8.55 2.39
CA ASP A 156 -22.71 -9.25 1.12
C ASP A 156 -21.72 -8.85 0.02
N THR A 157 -20.42 -8.79 0.37
CA THR A 157 -19.36 -8.38 -0.54
C THR A 157 -18.02 -9.01 -0.20
N PHE A 158 -17.09 -8.99 -1.14
CA PHE A 158 -15.71 -9.39 -0.88
C PHE A 158 -14.90 -8.20 -0.36
N SER A 159 -14.06 -8.44 0.65
CA SER A 159 -13.00 -7.50 1.04
C SER A 159 -11.89 -7.48 -0.01
N GLY A 160 -11.19 -6.35 -0.13
CA GLY A 160 -9.96 -6.27 -0.90
C GLY A 160 -8.81 -7.05 -0.23
N GLU A 161 -7.79 -7.38 -1.03
CA GLU A 161 -6.60 -8.08 -0.56
C GLU A 161 -5.80 -7.27 0.46
N ASP A 162 -5.88 -5.95 0.38
CA ASP A 162 -5.30 -4.98 1.31
C ASP A 162 -5.96 -5.05 2.70
N ILE A 163 -7.28 -5.14 2.72
CA ILE A 163 -8.06 -5.31 3.96
C ILE A 163 -7.78 -6.68 4.59
N TYR A 164 -7.73 -7.74 3.76
CA TYR A 164 -7.37 -9.07 4.21
C TYR A 164 -5.99 -9.07 4.89
N PHE A 165 -4.97 -8.49 4.25
CA PHE A 165 -3.62 -8.36 4.80
C PHE A 165 -3.62 -7.63 6.15
N CYS A 166 -4.29 -6.47 6.23
CA CYS A 166 -4.37 -5.70 7.47
C CYS A 166 -5.04 -6.50 8.59
N ASN A 167 -6.13 -7.22 8.28
CA ASN A 167 -6.85 -8.05 9.25
C ASN A 167 -5.97 -9.19 9.76
N GLN A 168 -5.27 -9.89 8.88
CA GLN A 168 -4.30 -10.92 9.25
C GLN A 168 -3.19 -10.38 10.13
N ALA A 169 -2.61 -9.23 9.79
CA ALA A 169 -1.57 -8.58 10.56
C ALA A 169 -2.04 -8.25 11.99
N MET A 170 -3.23 -7.69 12.13
CA MET A 170 -3.81 -7.37 13.44
C MET A 170 -4.08 -8.60 14.29
N HIS A 171 -4.57 -9.70 13.72
CA HIS A 171 -4.75 -10.96 14.44
C HIS A 171 -3.43 -11.56 14.95
N HIS A 172 -2.30 -11.19 14.34
CA HIS A 172 -0.96 -11.58 14.77
C HIS A 172 -0.25 -10.52 15.63
N GLY A 173 -1.00 -9.52 16.13
CA GLY A 173 -0.50 -8.54 17.09
C GLY A 173 0.18 -7.32 16.48
N TYR A 174 0.17 -7.16 15.16
CA TYR A 174 0.67 -5.96 14.49
C TYR A 174 -0.34 -4.82 14.55
N GLU A 175 0.17 -3.60 14.50
CA GLU A 175 -0.64 -2.39 14.41
C GLU A 175 -0.54 -1.81 13.00
N VAL A 176 -1.68 -1.38 12.46
CA VAL A 176 -1.76 -0.68 11.17
C VAL A 176 -1.88 0.82 11.41
N TRP A 177 -1.02 1.59 10.76
CA TRP A 177 -0.95 3.03 10.91
C TRP A 177 -1.11 3.76 9.58
N ILE A 178 -1.61 4.99 9.63
CA ILE A 178 -1.70 5.88 8.47
C ILE A 178 -1.24 7.29 8.85
N ASP A 179 -0.42 7.90 8.00
CA ASP A 179 -0.08 9.32 8.11
C ASP A 179 -1.02 10.14 7.23
N ALA A 180 -1.94 10.85 7.90
CA ALA A 180 -2.91 11.71 7.24
C ALA A 180 -2.29 13.03 6.71
N SER A 181 -1.03 13.33 7.05
CA SER A 181 -0.29 14.48 6.54
C SER A 181 0.26 14.25 5.13
N ILE A 182 0.50 12.99 4.76
CA ILE A 182 0.99 12.61 3.43
C ILE A 182 -0.20 12.64 2.46
N LYS A 183 -0.23 13.64 1.58
CA LYS A 183 -1.29 13.76 0.58
C LYS A 183 -0.91 13.04 -0.70
N LEU A 184 -1.66 12.01 -1.01
CA LEU A 184 -1.51 11.18 -2.19
C LEU A 184 -2.70 11.40 -3.13
N ALA A 185 -2.48 11.27 -4.44
CA ALA A 185 -3.56 11.28 -5.40
C ALA A 185 -3.69 9.90 -6.07
N HIS A 186 -4.92 9.43 -6.25
CA HIS A 186 -5.28 8.17 -6.85
C HIS A 186 -5.98 8.44 -8.19
N PHE A 187 -5.37 8.03 -9.29
CA PHE A 187 -5.86 8.34 -10.64
C PHE A 187 -6.77 7.23 -11.17
N GLY A 188 -8.01 7.58 -11.50
CA GLY A 188 -8.91 6.71 -12.25
C GLY A 188 -8.72 6.89 -13.76
N ILE A 189 -8.89 5.82 -14.53
CA ILE A 189 -9.06 5.92 -15.98
C ILE A 189 -10.44 6.53 -16.21
N LYS A 190 -10.52 7.73 -16.78
CA LYS A 190 -11.79 8.23 -17.33
C LYS A 190 -12.09 7.37 -18.56
N ALA A 191 -13.05 6.48 -18.47
CA ALA A 191 -13.62 5.85 -19.64
C ALA A 191 -14.30 6.98 -20.45
N ASN A 192 -13.72 7.39 -21.57
CA ASN A 192 -14.45 8.12 -22.58
C ASN A 192 -15.42 7.12 -23.22
N ILE A 193 -16.65 7.08 -22.71
CA ILE A 193 -17.75 6.41 -23.39
C ILE A 193 -18.08 7.34 -24.57
N LEU A 194 -17.75 6.90 -25.77
CA LEU A 194 -18.20 7.48 -27.03
C LEU A 194 -19.69 7.24 -27.20
#